data_9c9b5c24daa8eeeb248cf6abc10ce2a7
#
_entry.id   9c9b5c24daa8eeeb248cf6abc10ce2a7
#
_cell.length_a   1.000
_cell.length_b   1.000
_cell.length_c   1.000
_cell.angle_alpha   90.00
_cell.angle_beta   90.00
_cell.angle_gamma   90.00
#
_symmetry.space_group_name_H-M   'P 1'
#
loop_
_entity.id
_entity.type
_entity.pdbx_description
1 polymer ?
#
loop_
_entity_poly.entity_id
_entity_poly.type
_entity_poly.pdbx_seq_one_letter_code
_entity_poly.pdbx_strand_id
1 'polypeptide(L)'
;MTQGKASAQDVINALNLEPHLEGGYFRRTYQADHRDWLETAAGPRYLMTSIYYLLTEQSPVGQFHFNQSDILHYFHLGDAIEYSLIHADGSLQTVVMGNDVLAGQHLQLHVPGGIWKASRLLDGKNGFGLISEAVSPGFDFADMEMGNRQKLTTAFPQHRALIEQLTRDED
;
A
#
# COMPACT_ATOMS: atom_id res chain seq x y z
N MET A 1 -32.00 1.80 -16.70
CA MET A 1 -31.63 1.20 -15.40
C MET A 1 -30.36 1.88 -14.94
N THR A 2 -30.43 2.77 -13.95
CA THR A 2 -29.23 3.32 -13.29
C THR A 2 -28.58 2.17 -12.55
N GLN A 3 -27.44 1.68 -13.06
CA GLN A 3 -26.58 0.81 -12.24
C GLN A 3 -26.25 1.57 -10.96
N GLY A 4 -26.70 1.04 -9.83
CA GLY A 4 -26.31 1.56 -8.52
C GLY A 4 -24.79 1.61 -8.44
N LYS A 5 -24.25 2.66 -7.83
CA LYS A 5 -22.82 2.81 -7.62
C LYS A 5 -22.31 1.63 -6.78
N ALA A 6 -21.25 0.97 -7.24
CA ALA A 6 -20.65 -0.13 -6.50
C ALA A 6 -20.19 0.34 -5.11
N SER A 7 -20.50 -0.43 -4.07
CA SER A 7 -20.00 -0.22 -2.71
C SER A 7 -18.63 -0.88 -2.52
N ALA A 8 -17.94 -0.51 -1.44
CA ALA A 8 -16.70 -1.20 -1.04
C ALA A 8 -16.92 -2.72 -0.88
N GLN A 9 -18.05 -3.14 -0.29
CA GLN A 9 -18.37 -4.55 -0.09
C GLN A 9 -18.58 -5.29 -1.43
N ASP A 10 -19.18 -4.64 -2.43
CA ASP A 10 -19.34 -5.24 -3.76
C ASP A 10 -17.98 -5.51 -4.40
N VAL A 11 -17.01 -4.57 -4.24
CA VAL A 11 -15.64 -4.74 -4.76
C VAL A 11 -14.90 -5.84 -4.01
N ILE A 12 -14.99 -5.88 -2.67
CA ILE A 12 -14.39 -6.95 -1.85
C ILE A 12 -14.89 -8.32 -2.32
N ASN A 13 -16.21 -8.46 -2.48
CA ASN A 13 -16.82 -9.72 -2.90
C ASN A 13 -16.44 -10.11 -4.34
N ALA A 14 -16.53 -9.14 -5.27
CA ALA A 14 -16.25 -9.39 -6.68
C ALA A 14 -14.79 -9.78 -6.94
N LEU A 15 -13.85 -9.22 -6.18
CA LEU A 15 -12.43 -9.49 -6.31
C LEU A 15 -11.92 -10.54 -5.32
N ASN A 16 -12.79 -11.10 -4.46
CA ASN A 16 -12.43 -12.05 -3.39
C ASN A 16 -11.28 -11.55 -2.52
N LEU A 17 -11.41 -10.31 -2.01
CA LEU A 17 -10.38 -9.71 -1.16
C LEU A 17 -10.55 -10.18 0.28
N GLU A 18 -9.41 -10.30 0.98
CA GLU A 18 -9.33 -10.64 2.39
C GLU A 18 -8.61 -9.52 3.17
N PRO A 19 -8.83 -9.39 4.50
CA PRO A 19 -8.15 -8.37 5.30
C PRO A 19 -6.64 -8.50 5.24
N HIS A 20 -5.94 -7.35 5.13
CA HIS A 20 -4.48 -7.29 5.17
C HIS A 20 -3.99 -6.88 6.56
N LEU A 21 -2.83 -7.39 6.98
CA LEU A 21 -2.28 -7.11 8.30
C LEU A 21 -1.91 -5.61 8.51
N GLU A 22 -1.53 -4.91 7.44
CA GLU A 22 -1.24 -3.46 7.46
C GLU A 22 -2.50 -2.59 7.46
N GLY A 23 -3.67 -3.18 7.32
CA GLY A 23 -4.96 -2.53 7.10
C GLY A 23 -5.43 -2.65 5.66
N GLY A 24 -6.71 -2.36 5.42
CA GLY A 24 -7.33 -2.59 4.11
C GLY A 24 -7.53 -4.05 3.78
N TYR A 25 -7.73 -4.33 2.49
CA TYR A 25 -8.03 -5.65 1.96
C TYR A 25 -7.15 -5.94 0.76
N PHE A 26 -6.81 -7.21 0.53
CA PHE A 26 -5.94 -7.59 -0.58
C PHE A 26 -6.27 -8.96 -1.13
N ARG A 27 -5.74 -9.26 -2.29
CA ARG A 27 -5.64 -10.60 -2.84
C ARG A 27 -4.42 -10.70 -3.76
N ARG A 28 -3.63 -11.76 -3.61
CA ARG A 28 -2.57 -12.07 -4.59
C ARG A 28 -3.21 -12.50 -5.89
N THR A 29 -2.86 -11.78 -6.97
CA THR A 29 -3.39 -12.02 -8.32
C THR A 29 -2.41 -12.74 -9.22
N TYR A 30 -1.11 -12.62 -8.92
CA TYR A 30 -0.04 -13.20 -9.72
C TYR A 30 1.20 -13.49 -8.90
N GLN A 31 1.90 -14.54 -9.28
CA GLN A 31 3.29 -14.82 -8.91
C GLN A 31 3.98 -15.51 -10.09
N ALA A 32 5.27 -15.22 -10.30
CA ALA A 32 6.05 -15.73 -11.42
C ALA A 32 6.57 -17.16 -11.14
N ASP A 33 5.67 -18.11 -10.86
CA ASP A 33 5.98 -19.50 -10.49
C ASP A 33 6.47 -20.37 -11.67
N HIS A 34 6.35 -19.87 -12.90
CA HIS A 34 6.84 -20.49 -14.14
C HIS A 34 8.25 -20.03 -14.53
N ARG A 35 8.91 -19.23 -13.69
CA ARG A 35 10.28 -18.74 -13.86
C ARG A 35 11.19 -19.27 -12.78
N ASP A 36 12.49 -19.29 -13.08
CA ASP A 36 13.49 -19.58 -12.07
C ASP A 36 13.42 -18.57 -10.92
N TRP A 37 13.67 -19.05 -9.72
CA TRP A 37 13.73 -18.21 -8.54
C TRP A 37 14.89 -17.24 -8.62
N LEU A 38 14.68 -16.03 -8.12
CA LEU A 38 15.74 -15.06 -7.92
C LEU A 38 16.39 -15.30 -6.54
N GLU A 39 17.68 -15.61 -6.54
CA GLU A 39 18.43 -15.71 -5.29
C GLU A 39 18.69 -14.32 -4.72
N THR A 40 18.29 -14.12 -3.45
CA THR A 40 18.55 -12.89 -2.69
C THR A 40 19.30 -13.20 -1.40
N ALA A 41 19.82 -12.16 -0.73
CA ALA A 41 20.48 -12.31 0.56
C ALA A 41 19.57 -12.91 1.65
N ALA A 42 18.25 -12.75 1.52
CA ALA A 42 17.22 -13.28 2.42
C ALA A 42 16.61 -14.61 1.94
N GLY A 43 17.18 -15.23 0.89
CA GLY A 43 16.72 -16.47 0.28
C GLY A 43 16.01 -16.27 -1.06
N PRO A 44 15.49 -17.36 -1.64
CA PRO A 44 14.88 -17.33 -2.97
C PRO A 44 13.56 -16.56 -2.97
N ARG A 45 13.30 -15.83 -4.05
CA ARG A 45 12.07 -15.07 -4.30
C ARG A 45 11.56 -15.33 -5.71
N TYR A 46 10.24 -15.26 -5.90
CA TYR A 46 9.70 -15.10 -7.25
C TYR A 46 10.26 -13.85 -7.89
N LEU A 47 10.44 -13.84 -9.22
CA LEU A 47 10.85 -12.61 -9.91
C LEU A 47 9.89 -11.46 -9.67
N MET A 48 8.58 -11.75 -9.63
CA MET A 48 7.53 -10.77 -9.42
C MET A 48 6.31 -11.41 -8.77
N THR A 49 5.64 -10.65 -7.92
CA THR A 49 4.28 -10.93 -7.45
C THR A 49 3.40 -9.70 -7.68
N SER A 50 2.09 -9.89 -7.72
CA SER A 50 1.13 -8.79 -7.81
C SER A 50 -0.07 -9.05 -6.92
N ILE A 51 -0.66 -7.96 -6.40
CA ILE A 51 -1.88 -7.98 -5.59
C ILE A 51 -2.86 -6.92 -6.09
N TYR A 52 -4.16 -7.15 -5.82
CA TYR A 52 -5.09 -6.04 -5.59
C TYR A 52 -5.00 -5.61 -4.14
N TYR A 53 -5.14 -4.31 -3.91
CA TYR A 53 -5.19 -3.71 -2.57
C TYR A 53 -6.28 -2.65 -2.52
N LEU A 54 -7.13 -2.70 -1.48
CA LEU A 54 -8.29 -1.85 -1.31
C LEU A 54 -8.28 -1.20 0.07
N LEU A 55 -8.40 0.11 0.13
CA LEU A 55 -8.78 0.84 1.33
C LEU A 55 -10.28 1.17 1.29
N THR A 56 -10.91 1.19 2.45
CA THR A 56 -12.34 1.49 2.62
C THR A 56 -12.54 2.49 3.75
N GLU A 57 -13.72 3.09 3.87
CA GLU A 57 -14.05 3.96 5.03
C GLU A 57 -13.94 3.23 6.37
N GLN A 58 -14.19 1.91 6.42
CA GLN A 58 -14.07 1.10 7.62
C GLN A 58 -12.63 0.67 7.92
N SER A 59 -11.77 0.66 6.91
CA SER A 59 -10.34 0.38 7.02
C SER A 59 -9.57 1.34 6.12
N PRO A 60 -9.48 2.64 6.51
CA PRO A 60 -9.00 3.70 5.63
C PRO A 60 -7.49 3.83 5.59
N VAL A 61 -6.76 3.11 6.44
CA VAL A 61 -5.31 3.27 6.62
C VAL A 61 -4.56 1.98 6.32
N GLY A 62 -3.58 2.06 5.43
CA GLY A 62 -2.46 1.13 5.33
C GLY A 62 -1.34 1.64 6.23
N GLN A 63 -1.09 0.92 7.33
CA GLN A 63 -0.14 1.30 8.38
C GLN A 63 1.28 1.43 7.82
N PHE A 64 2.12 2.25 8.45
CA PHE A 64 3.53 2.29 8.10
C PHE A 64 4.15 0.90 8.13
N HIS A 65 4.77 0.53 7.04
CA HIS A 65 5.53 -0.69 6.87
C HIS A 65 6.72 -0.45 5.94
N PHE A 66 7.68 -1.31 6.06
CA PHE A 66 8.90 -1.31 5.27
C PHE A 66 8.89 -2.56 4.38
N ASN A 67 9.34 -2.44 3.14
CA ASN A 67 9.58 -3.58 2.26
C ASN A 67 10.93 -3.44 1.60
N GLN A 68 11.65 -4.54 1.41
CA GLN A 68 12.96 -4.52 0.77
C GLN A 68 12.89 -4.47 -0.75
N SER A 69 11.78 -4.91 -1.34
CA SER A 69 11.57 -4.92 -2.78
C SER A 69 11.02 -3.60 -3.30
N ASP A 70 11.28 -3.31 -4.56
CA ASP A 70 10.62 -2.23 -5.28
C ASP A 70 9.16 -2.58 -5.52
N ILE A 71 8.28 -1.58 -5.39
CA ILE A 71 6.85 -1.73 -5.60
C ILE A 71 6.35 -0.67 -6.57
N LEU A 72 5.68 -1.13 -7.63
CA LEU A 72 4.91 -0.26 -8.51
C LEU A 72 3.43 -0.36 -8.14
N HIS A 73 2.82 0.78 -7.83
CA HIS A 73 1.40 0.92 -7.52
C HIS A 73 0.66 1.47 -8.73
N TYR A 74 -0.53 0.97 -9.00
CA TYR A 74 -1.38 1.39 -10.11
C TYR A 74 -2.78 1.70 -9.59
N PHE A 75 -3.25 2.94 -9.75
CA PHE A 75 -4.60 3.33 -9.38
C PHE A 75 -5.61 2.80 -10.39
N HIS A 76 -6.71 2.21 -9.91
CA HIS A 76 -7.75 1.65 -10.75
C HIS A 76 -9.05 2.43 -10.67
N LEU A 77 -9.64 2.55 -9.48
CA LEU A 77 -10.93 3.19 -9.32
C LEU A 77 -11.21 3.55 -7.84
N GLY A 78 -12.23 4.36 -7.64
CA GLY A 78 -12.66 4.78 -6.31
C GLY A 78 -12.20 6.19 -5.97
N ASP A 79 -12.03 6.45 -4.69
CA ASP A 79 -11.54 7.71 -4.14
C ASP A 79 -10.01 7.70 -4.06
N ALA A 80 -9.40 8.87 -4.07
CA ALA A 80 -7.95 9.00 -4.07
C ALA A 80 -7.33 8.45 -2.79
N ILE A 81 -6.11 7.95 -2.91
CA ILE A 81 -5.30 7.41 -1.81
C ILE A 81 -4.04 8.25 -1.67
N GLU A 82 -3.79 8.78 -0.49
CA GLU A 82 -2.57 9.50 -0.16
C GLU A 82 -1.53 8.54 0.39
N TYR A 83 -0.33 8.59 -0.17
CA TYR A 83 0.85 7.88 0.29
C TYR A 83 1.79 8.80 1.03
N SER A 84 2.29 8.36 2.18
CA SER A 84 3.34 9.00 2.96
C SER A 84 4.57 8.11 2.93
N LEU A 85 5.68 8.64 2.39
CA LEU A 85 6.94 7.93 2.22
C LEU A 85 8.01 8.62 3.05
N ILE A 86 8.60 7.92 4.02
CA ILE A 86 9.74 8.42 4.80
C ILE A 86 10.99 7.75 4.27
N HIS A 87 11.86 8.57 3.68
CA HIS A 87 13.13 8.15 3.10
C HIS A 87 14.20 7.93 4.19
N ALA A 88 15.29 7.23 3.83
CA ALA A 88 16.38 6.92 4.77
C ALA A 88 17.05 8.17 5.37
N ASP A 89 17.05 9.30 4.64
CA ASP A 89 17.56 10.59 5.11
C ASP A 89 16.56 11.33 6.05
N GLY A 90 15.40 10.75 6.33
CA GLY A 90 14.34 11.32 7.14
C GLY A 90 13.44 12.30 6.41
N SER A 91 13.62 12.50 5.10
CA SER A 91 12.70 13.35 4.32
C SER A 91 11.35 12.65 4.13
N LEU A 92 10.28 13.44 4.12
CA LEU A 92 8.92 12.99 3.85
C LEU A 92 8.51 13.38 2.44
N GLN A 93 8.04 12.41 1.68
CA GLN A 93 7.37 12.62 0.41
C GLN A 93 5.90 12.22 0.53
N THR A 94 5.00 13.08 0.08
CA THR A 94 3.57 12.79 0.01
C THR A 94 3.14 12.73 -1.45
N VAL A 95 2.43 11.67 -1.82
CA VAL A 95 1.92 11.47 -3.19
C VAL A 95 0.46 11.06 -3.12
N VAL A 96 -0.39 11.69 -3.91
CA VAL A 96 -1.80 11.32 -4.03
C VAL A 96 -1.99 10.51 -5.31
N MET A 97 -2.46 9.27 -5.16
CA MET A 97 -2.90 8.43 -6.28
C MET A 97 -4.39 8.60 -6.50
N GLY A 98 -4.78 8.76 -7.75
CA GLY A 98 -6.16 8.95 -8.14
C GLY A 98 -6.28 9.19 -9.64
N ASN A 99 -7.50 9.40 -10.12
CA ASN A 99 -7.78 9.57 -11.55
C ASN A 99 -7.79 11.03 -12.04
N ASP A 100 -7.69 12.01 -11.14
CA ASP A 100 -7.64 13.42 -11.51
C ASP A 100 -6.19 13.87 -11.78
N VAL A 101 -5.66 13.45 -12.92
CA VAL A 101 -4.29 13.76 -13.32
C VAL A 101 -4.06 15.26 -13.56
N LEU A 102 -5.11 16.00 -13.90
CA LEU A 102 -5.01 17.44 -14.11
C LEU A 102 -4.93 18.21 -12.78
N ALA A 103 -5.43 17.63 -11.70
CA ALA A 103 -5.27 18.13 -10.33
C ALA A 103 -3.97 17.62 -9.66
N GLY A 104 -3.08 16.96 -10.42
CA GLY A 104 -1.79 16.47 -9.91
C GLY A 104 -1.85 15.11 -9.23
N GLN A 105 -2.95 14.36 -9.37
CA GLN A 105 -2.99 12.97 -8.90
C GLN A 105 -2.24 12.05 -9.85
N HIS A 106 -1.70 10.97 -9.30
CA HIS A 106 -0.89 10.00 -10.02
C HIS A 106 -1.66 8.71 -10.27
N LEU A 107 -1.60 8.20 -11.49
CA LEU A 107 -2.14 6.87 -11.85
C LEU A 107 -1.16 5.75 -11.47
N GLN A 108 0.12 6.08 -11.34
CA GLN A 108 1.19 5.14 -11.03
C GLN A 108 2.16 5.76 -10.02
N LEU A 109 2.63 4.95 -9.08
CA LEU A 109 3.63 5.34 -8.09
C LEU A 109 4.68 4.24 -7.95
N HIS A 110 5.95 4.60 -8.12
CA HIS A 110 7.08 3.73 -7.76
C HIS A 110 7.52 4.06 -6.32
N VAL A 111 7.58 3.04 -5.48
CA VAL A 111 8.20 3.11 -4.16
C VAL A 111 9.41 2.19 -4.15
N PRO A 112 10.63 2.74 -4.08
CA PRO A 112 11.84 1.93 -3.97
C PRO A 112 11.84 1.08 -2.70
N GLY A 113 12.51 -0.06 -2.75
CA GLY A 113 12.80 -0.84 -1.55
C GLY A 113 13.56 -0.01 -0.51
N GLY A 114 13.35 -0.29 0.76
CA GLY A 114 14.04 0.41 1.84
C GLY A 114 13.38 1.69 2.32
N ILE A 115 12.14 1.96 1.93
CA ILE A 115 11.39 3.16 2.32
C ILE A 115 10.21 2.77 3.22
N TRP A 116 10.01 3.50 4.31
CA TRP A 116 8.81 3.42 5.12
C TRP A 116 7.64 4.02 4.37
N LYS A 117 6.61 3.23 4.14
CA LYS A 117 5.42 3.60 3.38
C LYS A 117 4.17 3.42 4.22
N ALA A 118 3.29 4.42 4.20
CA ALA A 118 1.92 4.31 4.68
C ALA A 118 0.96 4.88 3.65
N SER A 119 -0.31 4.53 3.74
CA SER A 119 -1.35 5.03 2.85
C SER A 119 -2.62 5.33 3.62
N ARG A 120 -3.43 6.26 3.12
CA ARG A 120 -4.77 6.52 3.64
C ARG A 120 -5.73 6.86 2.52
N LEU A 121 -6.95 6.39 2.68
CA LEU A 121 -8.07 6.78 1.83
C LEU A 121 -8.42 8.25 2.10
N LEU A 122 -8.52 9.05 1.06
CA LEU A 122 -9.03 10.42 1.18
C LEU A 122 -10.55 10.44 1.10
N ASP A 123 -11.15 11.46 1.71
CA ASP A 123 -12.61 11.67 1.64
C ASP A 123 -13.06 11.81 0.20
N GLY A 124 -14.10 11.09 -0.15
CA GLY A 124 -14.63 11.08 -1.51
C GLY A 124 -16.05 10.59 -1.58
N LYS A 125 -16.48 10.23 -2.79
CA LYS A 125 -17.87 9.82 -3.04
C LYS A 125 -18.05 8.30 -3.11
N ASN A 126 -16.96 7.56 -3.16
CA ASN A 126 -17.00 6.12 -3.41
C ASN A 126 -16.93 5.30 -2.13
N GLY A 127 -16.27 5.82 -1.08
CA GLY A 127 -16.05 5.13 0.18
C GLY A 127 -15.01 4.02 0.12
N PHE A 128 -14.25 3.96 -0.98
CA PHE A 128 -13.12 3.03 -1.17
C PHE A 128 -12.17 3.54 -2.24
N GLY A 129 -10.93 3.08 -2.21
CA GLY A 129 -9.93 3.25 -3.27
C GLY A 129 -9.25 1.92 -3.58
N LEU A 130 -9.19 1.56 -4.86
CA LEU A 130 -8.61 0.32 -5.35
C LEU A 130 -7.35 0.60 -6.16
N ILE A 131 -6.28 -0.07 -5.78
CA ILE A 131 -5.02 -0.13 -6.51
C ILE A 131 -4.61 -1.57 -6.80
N SER A 132 -3.59 -1.75 -7.62
CA SER A 132 -2.76 -2.95 -7.64
C SER A 132 -1.31 -2.61 -7.37
N GLU A 133 -0.58 -3.61 -6.93
CA GLU A 133 0.86 -3.53 -6.69
C GLU A 133 1.57 -4.62 -7.47
N ALA A 134 2.69 -4.27 -8.12
CA ALA A 134 3.65 -5.20 -8.68
C ALA A 134 4.95 -5.09 -7.88
N VAL A 135 5.39 -6.19 -7.30
CA VAL A 135 6.53 -6.26 -6.37
C VAL A 135 7.65 -7.08 -7.00
N SER A 136 8.86 -6.52 -7.06
CA SER A 136 10.03 -7.20 -7.60
C SER A 136 11.30 -6.83 -6.80
N PRO A 137 12.08 -7.82 -6.32
CA PRO A 137 11.76 -9.25 -6.23
C PRO A 137 10.40 -9.50 -5.56
N GLY A 138 9.77 -10.64 -5.89
CA GLY A 138 8.40 -10.95 -5.43
C GLY A 138 8.26 -10.88 -3.92
N PHE A 139 7.08 -10.49 -3.45
CA PHE A 139 6.79 -10.29 -2.03
C PHE A 139 6.95 -11.57 -1.21
N ASP A 140 7.67 -11.45 -0.10
CA ASP A 140 7.74 -12.41 0.98
C ASP A 140 7.66 -11.66 2.31
N PHE A 141 6.97 -12.24 3.31
CA PHE A 141 6.85 -11.62 4.64
C PHE A 141 8.19 -11.44 5.35
N ALA A 142 9.23 -12.23 5.00
CA ALA A 142 10.59 -12.04 5.51
C ALA A 142 11.23 -10.72 5.08
N ASP A 143 10.74 -10.09 4.02
CA ASP A 143 11.23 -8.82 3.48
C ASP A 143 10.43 -7.61 3.97
N MET A 144 9.39 -7.83 4.78
CA MET A 144 8.49 -6.81 5.28
C MET A 144 8.63 -6.63 6.79
N GLU A 145 8.60 -5.38 7.24
CA GLU A 145 8.54 -5.01 8.66
C GLU A 145 7.39 -4.03 8.88
N MET A 146 6.52 -4.32 9.88
CA MET A 146 5.50 -3.36 10.33
C MET A 146 6.13 -2.25 11.15
N GLY A 147 5.66 -1.02 10.93
CA GLY A 147 6.14 0.16 11.63
C GLY A 147 5.76 0.14 13.11
N ASN A 148 6.76 0.03 13.98
CA ASN A 148 6.58 0.23 15.40
C ASN A 148 6.55 1.72 15.70
N ARG A 149 5.46 2.22 16.33
CA ARG A 149 5.23 3.64 16.60
C ARG A 149 6.38 4.27 17.37
N GLN A 150 6.83 3.64 18.47
CA GLN A 150 7.88 4.19 19.32
C GLN A 150 9.22 4.26 18.58
N LYS A 151 9.58 3.21 17.85
CA LYS A 151 10.83 3.20 17.05
C LYS A 151 10.80 4.27 15.98
N LEU A 152 9.70 4.37 15.21
CA LEU A 152 9.56 5.35 14.14
C LEU A 152 9.55 6.79 14.64
N THR A 153 8.83 7.08 15.75
CA THR A 153 8.82 8.44 16.33
C THR A 153 10.16 8.82 16.96
N THR A 154 10.95 7.85 17.40
CA THR A 154 12.32 8.08 17.88
C THR A 154 13.28 8.33 16.70
N ALA A 155 13.15 7.54 15.61
CA ALA A 155 14.00 7.70 14.42
C ALA A 155 13.67 8.98 13.62
N PHE A 156 12.39 9.35 13.57
CA PHE A 156 11.88 10.47 12.77
C PHE A 156 10.99 11.41 13.62
N PRO A 157 11.55 12.07 14.65
CA PRO A 157 10.75 12.87 15.60
C PRO A 157 10.03 14.06 14.94
N GLN A 158 10.55 14.55 13.80
CA GLN A 158 9.92 15.61 13.00
C GLN A 158 8.60 15.18 12.36
N HIS A 159 8.34 13.88 12.25
CA HIS A 159 7.12 13.29 11.65
C HIS A 159 6.22 12.62 12.70
N ARG A 160 6.44 12.87 13.98
CA ARG A 160 5.72 12.21 15.10
C ARG A 160 4.21 12.16 14.90
N ALA A 161 3.57 13.30 14.64
CA ALA A 161 2.12 13.38 14.52
C ALA A 161 1.58 12.50 13.36
N LEU A 162 2.29 12.45 12.23
CA LEU A 162 1.94 11.61 11.10
C LEU A 162 2.12 10.12 11.43
N ILE A 163 3.23 9.77 12.07
CA ILE A 163 3.52 8.39 12.46
C ILE A 163 2.47 7.89 13.44
N GLU A 164 2.07 8.70 14.42
CA GLU A 164 1.01 8.34 15.39
C GLU A 164 -0.34 8.10 14.71
N GLN A 165 -0.68 8.83 13.65
CA GLN A 165 -1.91 8.63 12.87
C GLN A 165 -1.86 7.37 12.00
N LEU A 166 -0.69 6.98 11.50
CA LEU A 166 -0.52 5.92 10.50
C LEU A 166 0.21 4.68 11.06
N THR A 167 0.22 4.51 12.37
CA THR A 167 0.65 3.30 13.08
C THR A 167 -0.41 2.91 14.11
N ARG A 168 -0.49 1.62 14.45
CA ARG A 168 -1.33 1.17 15.57
C ARG A 168 -0.67 1.48 16.90
N ASP A 169 -1.49 1.68 17.94
CA ASP A 169 -0.99 1.59 19.31
C ASP A 169 -0.53 0.15 19.55
N GLU A 170 0.61 -0.01 20.19
CA GLU A 170 1.04 -1.31 20.68
C GLU A 170 0.32 -1.54 22.03
N ASP A 171 -0.42 -2.63 22.12
CA ASP A 171 -0.95 -3.16 23.37
C ASP A 171 0.16 -3.76 24.22
#